data_5ded46042778513e8559d0d3d3bdc79f
#
_entry.id   5ded46042778513e8559d0d3d3bdc79f
#
_cell.length_a   1.000
_cell.length_b   1.000
_cell.length_c   1.000
_cell.angle_alpha   90.00
_cell.angle_beta   90.00
_cell.angle_gamma   90.00
#
_symmetry.space_group_name_H-M   'P 1'
#
loop_
_entity.id
_entity.type
_entity.pdbx_description
1 polymer ?
#
loop_
_entity_poly.entity_id
_entity_poly.type
_entity_poly.pdbx_seq_one_letter_code
_entity_poly.pdbx_strand_id
1 'polypeptide(L)'
;IPLVPGHIRMYVCGMTVYDYCHLGHARVLVAFDAITRYLRAHNWHVTYVRNITDIDDKILKRADENGEAYTALTARFIDAMHEDEARLGVAHPDQEPCATAYIDQIIAMVQQLIDNGYAYHASNGDVYYVVEKFANYGKLSGKNVDELLAGARIDVDEAKRDPRDFALWKSAKPGEVHWHSPWGNGRPGWHIECSAMSTCCLGETFDIHGGGPDLPFPHHE
;
A
#
# COMPACT_ATOMS: atom_id res chain seq x y z
N ILE A 1 -16.02 -16.38 9.50
CA ILE A 1 -17.16 -16.58 8.56
C ILE A 1 -17.04 -15.48 7.53
N PRO A 2 -16.98 -15.79 6.23
CA PRO A 2 -16.90 -14.78 5.18
C PRO A 2 -18.12 -13.86 5.17
N LEU A 3 -17.92 -12.62 4.73
CA LEU A 3 -18.99 -11.61 4.61
C LEU A 3 -20.06 -12.03 3.60
N VAL A 4 -19.64 -12.71 2.53
CA VAL A 4 -20.52 -13.30 1.51
C VAL A 4 -20.38 -14.81 1.57
N PRO A 5 -21.48 -15.56 1.81
CA PRO A 5 -21.42 -17.01 1.87
C PRO A 5 -20.77 -17.62 0.61
N GLY A 6 -19.77 -18.48 0.80
CA GLY A 6 -19.05 -19.13 -0.29
C GLY A 6 -17.99 -18.30 -1.00
N HIS A 7 -17.84 -17.00 -0.68
CA HIS A 7 -16.90 -16.12 -1.33
C HIS A 7 -15.96 -15.45 -0.32
N ILE A 8 -14.68 -15.49 -0.57
CA ILE A 8 -13.62 -14.82 0.20
C ILE A 8 -12.99 -13.74 -0.66
N ARG A 9 -13.00 -12.51 -0.15
CA ARG A 9 -12.34 -11.36 -0.75
C ARG A 9 -11.06 -11.08 0.01
N MET A 10 -9.92 -11.18 -0.68
CA MET A 10 -8.60 -11.07 -0.06
C MET A 10 -7.77 -9.99 -0.77
N TYR A 11 -7.27 -9.04 0.01
CA TYR A 11 -6.29 -8.06 -0.43
C TYR A 11 -4.95 -8.32 0.23
N VAL A 12 -3.87 -8.27 -0.55
CA VAL A 12 -2.50 -8.41 -0.05
C VAL A 12 -1.69 -7.22 -0.52
N CYS A 13 -1.03 -6.55 0.42
CA CYS A 13 -0.08 -5.49 0.10
C CYS A 13 1.06 -6.08 -0.75
N GLY A 14 1.19 -5.56 -1.97
CA GLY A 14 2.23 -5.94 -2.91
C GLY A 14 3.54 -5.22 -2.66
N MET A 15 4.43 -5.32 -3.61
CA MET A 15 5.77 -4.77 -3.46
C MET A 15 5.97 -3.46 -4.22
N THR A 16 6.97 -2.69 -3.76
CA THR A 16 7.47 -1.51 -4.43
C THR A 16 8.48 -1.95 -5.51
N VAL A 17 8.16 -1.67 -6.77
CA VAL A 17 8.90 -2.18 -7.93
C VAL A 17 10.08 -1.28 -8.33
N TYR A 18 11.12 -1.24 -7.51
CA TYR A 18 12.33 -0.44 -7.75
C TYR A 18 13.59 -1.28 -7.94
N ASP A 19 13.53 -2.59 -7.70
CA ASP A 19 14.62 -3.54 -7.84
C ASP A 19 14.10 -4.97 -8.03
N TYR A 20 14.97 -5.92 -8.33
CA TYR A 20 14.63 -7.35 -8.44
C TYR A 20 14.07 -7.93 -7.14
N CYS A 21 13.26 -8.97 -7.29
CA CYS A 21 12.75 -9.74 -6.15
C CYS A 21 13.90 -10.38 -5.36
N HIS A 22 13.77 -10.37 -4.05
CA HIS A 22 14.61 -11.15 -3.16
C HIS A 22 13.79 -12.21 -2.41
N LEU A 23 14.45 -13.06 -1.64
CA LEU A 23 13.81 -14.19 -0.93
C LEU A 23 12.64 -13.76 -0.03
N GLY A 24 12.68 -12.55 0.54
CA GLY A 24 11.57 -12.00 1.31
C GLY A 24 10.30 -11.81 0.48
N HIS A 25 10.42 -11.28 -0.75
CA HIS A 25 9.32 -11.15 -1.69
C HIS A 25 8.79 -12.53 -2.10
N ALA A 26 9.67 -13.45 -2.48
CA ALA A 26 9.31 -14.83 -2.83
C ALA A 26 8.50 -15.51 -1.71
N ARG A 27 8.89 -15.29 -0.44
CA ARG A 27 8.16 -15.82 0.72
C ARG A 27 6.72 -15.32 0.76
N VAL A 28 6.48 -14.03 0.56
CA VAL A 28 5.12 -13.45 0.56
C VAL A 28 4.31 -14.01 -0.60
N LEU A 29 4.87 -14.02 -1.81
CA LEU A 29 4.22 -14.52 -3.02
C LEU A 29 3.78 -15.98 -2.85
N VAL A 30 4.70 -16.86 -2.45
CA VAL A 30 4.42 -18.29 -2.25
C VAL A 30 3.44 -18.55 -1.10
N ALA A 31 3.54 -17.79 0.00
CA ALA A 31 2.64 -17.97 1.13
C ALA A 31 1.18 -17.64 0.77
N PHE A 32 0.94 -16.51 0.10
CA PHE A 32 -0.43 -16.12 -0.30
C PHE A 32 -0.96 -16.95 -1.48
N ASP A 33 -0.10 -17.42 -2.38
CA ASP A 33 -0.48 -18.41 -3.38
C ASP A 33 -0.94 -19.73 -2.73
N ALA A 34 -0.19 -20.25 -1.76
CA ALA A 34 -0.57 -21.44 -1.03
C ALA A 34 -1.91 -21.28 -0.29
N ILE A 35 -2.13 -20.13 0.37
CA ILE A 35 -3.40 -19.81 1.03
C ILE A 35 -4.54 -19.78 0.02
N THR A 36 -4.36 -19.09 -1.10
CA THR A 36 -5.37 -18.98 -2.16
C THR A 36 -5.72 -20.34 -2.76
N ARG A 37 -4.72 -21.16 -3.08
CA ARG A 37 -4.92 -22.53 -3.58
C ARG A 37 -5.63 -23.41 -2.55
N TYR A 38 -5.27 -23.32 -1.29
CA TYR A 38 -5.91 -24.07 -0.20
C TYR A 38 -7.40 -23.71 -0.11
N LEU A 39 -7.74 -22.42 -0.08
CA LEU A 39 -9.11 -21.96 -0.02
C LEU A 39 -9.92 -22.43 -1.24
N ARG A 40 -9.37 -22.29 -2.44
CA ARG A 40 -10.01 -22.76 -3.69
C ARG A 40 -10.20 -24.28 -3.72
N ALA A 41 -9.25 -25.06 -3.20
CA ALA A 41 -9.36 -26.52 -3.08
C ALA A 41 -10.47 -26.94 -2.10
N HIS A 42 -10.84 -26.09 -1.15
CA HIS A 42 -11.98 -26.27 -0.26
C HIS A 42 -13.30 -25.66 -0.79
N ASN A 43 -13.38 -25.45 -2.11
CA ASN A 43 -14.55 -24.93 -2.83
C ASN A 43 -14.96 -23.49 -2.43
N TRP A 44 -14.04 -22.69 -1.90
CA TRP A 44 -14.28 -21.27 -1.76
C TRP A 44 -14.04 -20.54 -3.09
N HIS A 45 -14.96 -19.68 -3.49
CA HIS A 45 -14.65 -18.69 -4.50
C HIS A 45 -13.74 -17.63 -3.84
N VAL A 46 -12.56 -17.37 -4.41
CA VAL A 46 -11.59 -16.41 -3.85
C VAL A 46 -11.34 -15.33 -4.90
N THR A 47 -11.65 -14.10 -4.56
CA THR A 47 -11.15 -12.92 -5.27
C THR A 47 -9.89 -12.44 -4.58
N TYR A 48 -8.75 -12.68 -5.22
CA TYR A 48 -7.42 -12.29 -4.74
C TYR A 48 -6.93 -11.05 -5.45
N VAL A 49 -6.72 -9.97 -4.70
CA VAL A 49 -6.17 -8.70 -5.17
C VAL A 49 -4.81 -8.48 -4.51
N ARG A 50 -3.80 -8.15 -5.31
CA ARG A 50 -2.49 -7.73 -4.85
C ARG A 50 -2.05 -6.50 -5.63
N ASN A 51 -1.73 -5.42 -4.97
CA ASN A 51 -1.31 -4.20 -5.65
C ASN A 51 0.15 -4.23 -6.09
N ILE A 52 0.47 -3.31 -6.99
CA ILE A 52 1.84 -2.90 -7.31
C ILE A 52 2.01 -1.45 -6.88
N THR A 53 3.00 -1.18 -6.03
CA THR A 53 3.44 0.18 -5.74
C THR A 53 4.44 0.61 -6.79
N ASP A 54 3.95 1.34 -7.78
CA ASP A 54 4.70 1.84 -8.95
C ASP A 54 5.06 3.33 -8.85
N ILE A 55 4.85 3.92 -7.68
CA ILE A 55 5.31 5.26 -7.30
C ILE A 55 5.71 5.29 -5.82
N ASP A 56 6.96 5.65 -5.53
CA ASP A 56 7.54 5.73 -4.19
C ASP A 56 8.87 6.47 -4.24
N ASP A 57 9.35 6.98 -3.11
CA ASP A 57 10.64 7.67 -3.02
C ASP A 57 11.82 6.82 -3.50
N LYS A 58 11.77 5.50 -3.25
CA LYS A 58 12.82 4.56 -3.69
C LYS A 58 12.83 4.39 -5.21
N ILE A 59 11.63 4.39 -5.82
CA ILE A 59 11.48 4.31 -7.29
C ILE A 59 12.07 5.55 -7.93
N LEU A 60 11.68 6.74 -7.45
CA LEU A 60 12.17 8.01 -7.98
C LEU A 60 13.69 8.14 -7.84
N LYS A 61 14.21 7.81 -6.66
CA LYS A 61 15.65 7.82 -6.40
C LYS A 61 16.41 6.85 -7.33
N ARG A 62 15.92 5.62 -7.49
CA ARG A 62 16.54 4.62 -8.36
C ARG A 62 16.50 5.03 -9.83
N ALA A 63 15.40 5.63 -10.29
CA ALA A 63 15.26 6.13 -11.64
C ALA A 63 16.26 7.27 -11.93
N ASP A 64 16.43 8.19 -10.97
CA ASP A 64 17.40 9.28 -11.06
C ASP A 64 18.85 8.74 -11.08
N GLU A 65 19.19 7.81 -10.19
CA GLU A 65 20.51 7.14 -10.17
C GLU A 65 20.83 6.44 -11.49
N ASN A 66 19.84 5.88 -12.16
CA ASN A 66 19.98 5.18 -13.43
C ASN A 66 19.89 6.13 -14.65
N GLY A 67 19.47 7.39 -14.47
CA GLY A 67 19.23 8.33 -15.56
C GLY A 67 18.10 7.92 -16.50
N GLU A 68 17.05 7.27 -15.98
CA GLU A 68 15.90 6.78 -16.74
C GLU A 68 14.56 7.30 -16.19
N ALA A 69 13.49 7.24 -17.00
CA ALA A 69 12.17 7.57 -16.55
C ALA A 69 11.69 6.51 -15.52
N TYR A 70 11.04 6.95 -14.42
CA TYR A 70 10.50 6.04 -13.40
C TYR A 70 9.53 5.01 -13.99
N THR A 71 8.75 5.39 -15.00
CA THR A 71 7.82 4.49 -15.69
C THR A 71 8.53 3.37 -16.46
N ALA A 72 9.70 3.64 -17.03
CA ALA A 72 10.52 2.61 -17.68
C ALA A 72 11.15 1.66 -16.64
N LEU A 73 11.61 2.22 -15.52
CA LEU A 73 12.13 1.45 -14.39
C LEU A 73 11.07 0.50 -13.84
N THR A 74 9.88 1.02 -13.51
CA THR A 74 8.80 0.23 -12.91
C THR A 74 8.29 -0.86 -13.86
N ALA A 75 8.09 -0.55 -15.14
CA ALA A 75 7.69 -1.53 -16.14
C ALA A 75 8.67 -2.72 -16.20
N ARG A 76 9.98 -2.44 -16.23
CA ARG A 76 11.02 -3.49 -16.26
C ARG A 76 10.98 -4.37 -15.00
N PHE A 77 10.79 -3.79 -13.81
CA PHE A 77 10.75 -4.58 -12.59
C PHE A 77 9.42 -5.30 -12.34
N ILE A 78 8.32 -4.81 -12.90
CA ILE A 78 7.05 -5.55 -12.98
C ILE A 78 7.23 -6.80 -13.84
N ASP A 79 7.81 -6.67 -15.03
CA ASP A 79 8.08 -7.81 -15.91
C ASP A 79 9.00 -8.83 -15.22
N ALA A 80 10.08 -8.37 -14.58
CA ALA A 80 10.99 -9.25 -13.83
C ALA A 80 10.31 -9.95 -12.65
N MET A 81 9.42 -9.27 -11.93
CA MET A 81 8.61 -9.85 -10.86
C MET A 81 7.71 -10.96 -11.39
N HIS A 82 7.02 -10.73 -12.50
CA HIS A 82 6.14 -11.73 -13.12
C HIS A 82 6.93 -12.94 -13.64
N GLU A 83 8.15 -12.74 -14.16
CA GLU A 83 9.04 -13.85 -14.52
C GLU A 83 9.44 -14.69 -13.29
N ASP A 84 9.77 -14.05 -12.18
CA ASP A 84 10.13 -14.74 -10.94
C ASP A 84 8.92 -15.50 -10.36
N GLU A 85 7.72 -14.92 -10.41
CA GLU A 85 6.47 -15.60 -10.04
C GLU A 85 6.24 -16.86 -10.87
N ALA A 86 6.37 -16.75 -12.19
CA ALA A 86 6.22 -17.87 -13.10
C ALA A 86 7.23 -19.00 -12.80
N ARG A 87 8.51 -18.64 -12.54
CA ARG A 87 9.56 -19.61 -12.16
C ARG A 87 9.29 -20.28 -10.81
N LEU A 88 8.67 -19.58 -9.87
CA LEU A 88 8.26 -20.13 -8.58
C LEU A 88 6.96 -20.94 -8.65
N GLY A 89 6.27 -20.92 -9.79
CA GLY A 89 4.96 -21.58 -9.96
C GLY A 89 3.83 -20.90 -9.18
N VAL A 90 4.00 -19.64 -8.83
CA VAL A 90 2.99 -18.79 -8.17
C VAL A 90 1.95 -18.38 -9.20
N ALA A 91 0.67 -18.53 -8.84
CA ALA A 91 -0.43 -18.07 -9.69
C ALA A 91 -0.58 -16.55 -9.62
N HIS A 92 -0.90 -15.95 -10.77
CA HIS A 92 -1.22 -14.52 -10.83
C HIS A 92 -2.45 -14.20 -9.97
N PRO A 93 -2.51 -13.03 -9.30
CA PRO A 93 -3.73 -12.60 -8.62
C PRO A 93 -4.86 -12.36 -9.62
N ASP A 94 -6.11 -12.35 -9.13
CA ASP A 94 -7.27 -12.06 -10.00
C ASP A 94 -7.29 -10.60 -10.47
N GLN A 95 -6.74 -9.69 -9.63
CA GLN A 95 -6.53 -8.28 -9.97
C GLN A 95 -5.18 -7.82 -9.40
N GLU A 96 -4.46 -7.02 -10.18
CA GLU A 96 -3.15 -6.47 -9.79
C GLU A 96 -3.09 -4.96 -10.10
N PRO A 97 -3.79 -4.12 -9.29
CA PRO A 97 -3.85 -2.68 -9.52
C PRO A 97 -2.51 -2.00 -9.24
N CYS A 98 -2.12 -1.07 -10.12
CA CYS A 98 -0.99 -0.16 -9.92
C CYS A 98 -1.44 1.11 -9.20
N ALA A 99 -0.66 1.62 -8.25
CA ALA A 99 -1.00 2.80 -7.45
C ALA A 99 -1.23 4.04 -8.32
N THR A 100 -0.43 4.23 -9.37
CA THR A 100 -0.58 5.38 -10.30
C THR A 100 -1.89 5.40 -11.07
N ALA A 101 -2.58 4.27 -11.22
CA ALA A 101 -3.89 4.20 -11.85
C ALA A 101 -5.05 4.58 -10.91
N TYR A 102 -4.78 4.77 -9.61
CA TYR A 102 -5.79 5.04 -8.58
C TYR A 102 -5.62 6.40 -7.88
N ILE A 103 -4.90 7.33 -8.50
CA ILE A 103 -4.60 8.65 -7.90
C ILE A 103 -5.87 9.42 -7.54
N ASP A 104 -6.87 9.45 -8.41
CA ASP A 104 -8.12 10.18 -8.15
C ASP A 104 -8.87 9.57 -6.95
N GLN A 105 -8.89 8.25 -6.83
CA GLN A 105 -9.52 7.53 -5.72
C GLN A 105 -8.76 7.77 -4.40
N ILE A 106 -7.43 7.82 -4.47
CA ILE A 106 -6.58 8.15 -3.33
C ILE A 106 -6.87 9.58 -2.86
N ILE A 107 -6.90 10.54 -3.76
CA ILE A 107 -7.22 11.94 -3.44
C ILE A 107 -8.62 12.05 -2.82
N ALA A 108 -9.61 11.38 -3.38
CA ALA A 108 -10.97 11.38 -2.84
C ALA A 108 -11.03 10.79 -1.42
N MET A 109 -10.31 9.68 -1.16
CA MET A 109 -10.24 9.06 0.16
C MET A 109 -9.53 9.96 1.17
N VAL A 110 -8.42 10.60 0.81
CA VAL A 110 -7.71 11.54 1.67
C VAL A 110 -8.60 12.73 2.01
N GLN A 111 -9.35 13.28 1.03
CA GLN A 111 -10.28 14.38 1.29
C GLN A 111 -11.38 13.95 2.27
N GLN A 112 -11.94 12.76 2.10
CA GLN A 112 -12.95 12.23 3.03
C GLN A 112 -12.39 12.09 4.47
N LEU A 113 -11.13 11.67 4.62
CA LEU A 113 -10.47 11.59 5.92
C LEU A 113 -10.28 12.98 6.54
N ILE A 114 -9.94 14.00 5.76
CA ILE A 114 -9.84 15.40 6.22
C ILE A 114 -11.21 15.90 6.67
N ASP A 115 -12.25 15.72 5.87
CA ASP A 115 -13.60 16.20 6.13
C ASP A 115 -14.18 15.54 7.40
N ASN A 116 -13.84 14.27 7.63
CA ASN A 116 -14.20 13.53 8.84
C ASN A 116 -13.29 13.85 10.05
N GLY A 117 -12.24 14.65 9.85
CA GLY A 117 -11.31 15.07 10.89
C GLY A 117 -10.29 14.01 11.30
N TYR A 118 -10.09 12.97 10.51
CA TYR A 118 -9.05 11.94 10.73
C TYR A 118 -7.73 12.26 10.05
N ALA A 119 -7.67 13.32 9.27
CA ALA A 119 -6.45 13.79 8.62
C ALA A 119 -6.35 15.32 8.68
N TYR A 120 -5.16 15.86 8.45
CA TYR A 120 -4.91 17.29 8.39
C TYR A 120 -3.83 17.62 7.36
N HIS A 121 -3.99 18.79 6.74
CA HIS A 121 -2.98 19.41 5.90
C HIS A 121 -1.98 20.15 6.79
N ALA A 122 -0.70 19.85 6.66
CA ALA A 122 0.39 20.42 7.46
C ALA A 122 1.05 21.61 6.76
N SER A 123 1.88 22.36 7.51
CA SER A 123 2.56 23.57 7.01
C SER A 123 3.60 23.30 5.92
N ASN A 124 4.14 22.06 5.85
CA ASN A 124 5.06 21.63 4.79
C ASN A 124 4.35 21.22 3.48
N GLY A 125 3.02 21.26 3.44
CA GLY A 125 2.19 20.88 2.30
C GLY A 125 1.79 19.40 2.27
N ASP A 126 2.25 18.59 3.23
CA ASP A 126 1.86 17.17 3.36
C ASP A 126 0.48 17.05 4.03
N VAL A 127 -0.16 15.91 3.79
CA VAL A 127 -1.37 15.52 4.54
C VAL A 127 -1.05 14.30 5.38
N TYR A 128 -1.35 14.39 6.68
CA TYR A 128 -1.11 13.32 7.64
C TYR A 128 -2.40 12.74 8.22
N TYR A 129 -2.39 11.43 8.45
CA TYR A 129 -3.44 10.72 9.21
C TYR A 129 -3.21 10.89 10.70
N VAL A 130 -4.28 11.13 11.46
CA VAL A 130 -4.25 11.32 12.92
C VAL A 130 -4.54 9.98 13.60
N VAL A 131 -3.48 9.25 13.95
CA VAL A 131 -3.60 7.90 14.53
C VAL A 131 -4.38 7.91 15.85
N GLU A 132 -4.17 8.91 16.71
CA GLU A 132 -4.84 9.03 18.01
C GLU A 132 -6.38 9.09 17.90
N LYS A 133 -6.92 9.62 16.79
CA LYS A 133 -8.37 9.71 16.60
C LYS A 133 -9.04 8.36 16.34
N PHE A 134 -8.31 7.37 15.89
CA PHE A 134 -8.83 6.03 15.72
C PHE A 134 -8.57 5.19 16.97
N ALA A 135 -9.51 5.20 17.91
CA ALA A 135 -9.37 4.56 19.23
C ALA A 135 -9.04 3.05 19.19
N ASN A 136 -9.34 2.39 18.08
CA ASN A 136 -9.07 0.97 17.88
C ASN A 136 -7.81 0.69 17.03
N TYR A 137 -6.99 1.70 16.75
CA TYR A 137 -5.76 1.51 15.98
C TYR A 137 -4.84 0.53 16.72
N GLY A 138 -4.28 -0.44 15.99
CA GLY A 138 -3.51 -1.55 16.57
C GLY A 138 -4.34 -2.79 16.93
N LYS A 139 -5.68 -2.74 16.82
CA LYS A 139 -6.55 -3.87 17.17
C LYS A 139 -6.44 -5.02 16.18
N LEU A 140 -6.28 -4.75 14.90
CA LEU A 140 -6.20 -5.76 13.85
C LEU A 140 -4.85 -6.49 13.92
N SER A 141 -3.75 -5.77 14.01
CA SER A 141 -2.41 -6.32 14.17
C SER A 141 -2.16 -6.95 15.55
N GLY A 142 -3.00 -6.63 16.54
CA GLY A 142 -2.82 -7.04 17.93
C GLY A 142 -1.61 -6.41 18.62
N LYS A 143 -1.10 -5.29 18.09
CA LYS A 143 0.09 -4.62 18.59
C LYS A 143 -0.24 -3.28 19.25
N ASN A 144 0.55 -2.91 20.24
CA ASN A 144 0.55 -1.58 20.83
C ASN A 144 1.12 -0.57 19.80
N VAL A 145 0.48 0.57 19.63
CA VAL A 145 0.91 1.62 18.70
C VAL A 145 2.33 2.10 19.00
N ASP A 146 2.72 2.20 20.28
CA ASP A 146 4.06 2.60 20.67
C ASP A 146 5.12 1.56 20.30
N GLU A 147 4.77 0.26 20.30
CA GLU A 147 5.64 -0.81 19.82
C GLU A 147 5.76 -0.83 18.29
N LEU A 148 4.69 -0.46 17.59
CA LEU A 148 4.68 -0.33 16.14
C LEU A 148 5.63 0.77 15.68
N LEU A 149 5.70 1.88 16.42
CA LEU A 149 6.60 2.99 16.16
C LEU A 149 8.08 2.63 16.34
N ALA A 150 8.39 1.84 17.35
CA ALA A 150 9.78 1.44 17.65
C ALA A 150 10.41 0.60 16.53
N GLY A 151 9.61 -0.04 15.68
CA GLY A 151 10.04 -0.84 14.52
C GLY A 151 9.81 -0.18 13.15
N ALA A 152 9.10 0.94 13.10
CA ALA A 152 8.76 1.60 11.84
C ALA A 152 9.86 2.57 11.40
N ARG A 153 10.10 2.63 10.10
CA ARG A 153 10.92 3.69 9.46
C ARG A 153 10.10 4.98 9.40
N ILE A 154 9.95 5.66 10.54
CA ILE A 154 9.22 6.92 10.61
C ILE A 154 10.23 8.04 10.43
N ASP A 155 10.06 8.84 9.37
CA ASP A 155 10.75 10.10 9.25
C ASP A 155 10.24 11.04 10.35
N VAL A 156 11.15 11.51 11.18
CA VAL A 156 10.87 12.55 12.17
C VAL A 156 10.70 13.85 11.39
N ASP A 157 9.45 14.26 11.18
CA ASP A 157 9.11 15.52 10.53
C ASP A 157 8.49 16.45 11.59
N GLU A 158 9.08 17.63 11.76
CA GLU A 158 8.60 18.66 12.70
C GLU A 158 7.21 19.19 12.34
N ALA A 159 6.73 18.96 11.11
CA ALA A 159 5.39 19.35 10.69
C ALA A 159 4.29 18.41 11.20
N LYS A 160 4.64 17.23 11.72
CA LYS A 160 3.70 16.30 12.34
C LYS A 160 3.23 16.80 13.69
N ARG A 161 1.92 16.66 13.96
CA ARG A 161 1.35 16.97 15.29
C ARG A 161 1.70 15.92 16.33
N ASP A 162 1.78 14.66 15.89
CA ASP A 162 2.17 13.51 16.71
C ASP A 162 3.15 12.63 15.90
N PRO A 163 4.20 12.10 16.51
CA PRO A 163 5.14 11.19 15.82
C PRO A 163 4.48 9.95 15.19
N ARG A 164 3.31 9.55 15.71
CA ARG A 164 2.52 8.41 15.21
C ARG A 164 1.78 8.71 13.91
N ASP A 165 1.57 9.98 13.59
CA ASP A 165 0.90 10.37 12.36
C ASP A 165 1.73 9.97 11.15
N PHE A 166 1.10 9.46 10.10
CA PHE A 166 1.79 9.05 8.89
C PHE A 166 1.23 9.77 7.65
N ALA A 167 2.09 9.94 6.65
CA ALA A 167 1.74 10.67 5.45
C ALA A 167 0.71 9.91 4.60
N LEU A 168 -0.37 10.61 4.23
CA LEU A 168 -1.36 10.19 3.25
C LEU A 168 -1.07 10.81 1.88
N TRP A 169 -0.56 12.04 1.86
CA TRP A 169 -0.14 12.76 0.68
C TRP A 169 1.15 13.50 0.97
N LYS A 170 2.14 13.34 0.11
CA LYS A 170 3.44 14.00 0.21
C LYS A 170 3.52 15.13 -0.80
N SER A 171 3.80 16.33 -0.34
CA SER A 171 4.04 17.50 -1.19
C SER A 171 5.26 17.28 -2.09
N ALA A 172 5.11 17.57 -3.38
CA ALA A 172 6.20 17.42 -4.34
C ALA A 172 7.17 18.60 -4.26
N LYS A 173 8.45 18.31 -4.31
CA LYS A 173 9.49 19.32 -4.51
C LYS A 173 9.53 19.74 -5.99
N PRO A 174 10.09 20.94 -6.30
CA PRO A 174 10.24 21.38 -7.68
C PRO A 174 10.98 20.33 -8.53
N GLY A 175 10.35 19.96 -9.66
CA GLY A 175 10.91 18.97 -10.59
C GLY A 175 10.59 17.50 -10.27
N GLU A 176 9.97 17.20 -9.13
CA GLU A 176 9.54 15.84 -8.81
C GLU A 176 8.25 15.44 -9.56
N VAL A 177 8.09 14.16 -9.78
CA VAL A 177 6.83 13.57 -10.29
C VAL A 177 5.71 13.86 -9.30
N HIS A 178 4.59 14.37 -9.81
CA HIS A 178 3.48 14.77 -8.98
C HIS A 178 2.13 14.73 -9.71
N TRP A 179 1.07 14.72 -8.94
CA TRP A 179 -0.31 14.90 -9.38
C TRP A 179 -0.90 16.11 -8.66
N HIS A 180 -1.88 16.75 -9.31
CA HIS A 180 -2.62 17.85 -8.72
C HIS A 180 -3.60 17.34 -7.67
N SER A 181 -3.65 17.99 -6.52
CA SER A 181 -4.62 17.72 -5.47
C SER A 181 -5.16 19.03 -4.87
N PRO A 182 -6.23 18.99 -4.07
CA PRO A 182 -6.73 20.18 -3.35
C PRO A 182 -5.70 20.80 -2.40
N TRP A 183 -4.70 20.04 -1.97
CA TRP A 183 -3.64 20.47 -1.03
C TRP A 183 -2.35 20.92 -1.76
N GLY A 184 -2.33 20.85 -3.08
CA GLY A 184 -1.19 21.17 -3.92
C GLY A 184 -0.65 19.96 -4.69
N ASN A 185 0.43 20.19 -5.43
CA ASN A 185 1.11 19.15 -6.19
C ASN A 185 1.81 18.17 -5.23
N GLY A 186 1.62 16.87 -5.45
CA GLY A 186 2.20 15.87 -4.59
C GLY A 186 2.02 14.46 -5.12
N ARG A 187 2.26 13.50 -4.26
CA ARG A 187 2.10 12.07 -4.54
C ARG A 187 1.54 11.34 -3.32
N PRO A 188 0.96 10.14 -3.50
CA PRO A 188 0.45 9.34 -2.41
C PRO A 188 1.50 9.04 -1.34
N GLY A 189 1.07 8.99 -0.08
CA GLY A 189 1.76 8.27 0.97
C GLY A 189 1.66 6.76 0.73
N TRP A 190 2.59 6.02 1.27
CA TRP A 190 2.74 4.59 0.95
C TRP A 190 1.51 3.73 1.30
N HIS A 191 0.87 3.95 2.46
CA HIS A 191 -0.23 3.08 2.90
C HIS A 191 -1.60 3.41 2.29
N ILE A 192 -1.89 4.68 2.03
CA ILE A 192 -3.20 5.10 1.49
C ILE A 192 -3.50 4.45 0.13
N GLU A 193 -2.47 4.06 -0.62
CA GLU A 193 -2.58 3.31 -1.87
C GLU A 193 -3.33 2.00 -1.63
N CYS A 194 -2.89 1.23 -0.64
CA CYS A 194 -3.52 -0.05 -0.28
C CYS A 194 -4.98 0.15 0.14
N SER A 195 -5.27 1.18 0.95
CA SER A 195 -6.63 1.49 1.40
C SER A 195 -7.56 1.85 0.23
N ALA A 196 -7.11 2.73 -0.67
CA ALA A 196 -7.90 3.12 -1.82
C ALA A 196 -8.12 1.97 -2.81
N MET A 197 -7.06 1.23 -3.15
CA MET A 197 -7.16 0.11 -4.10
C MET A 197 -7.99 -1.05 -3.54
N SER A 198 -7.82 -1.41 -2.26
CA SER A 198 -8.62 -2.47 -1.65
C SER A 198 -10.11 -2.10 -1.62
N THR A 199 -10.44 -0.87 -1.24
CA THR A 199 -11.82 -0.38 -1.24
C THR A 199 -12.43 -0.39 -2.63
N CYS A 200 -11.69 0.05 -3.65
CA CYS A 200 -12.17 0.05 -5.03
C CYS A 200 -12.38 -1.36 -5.60
N CYS A 201 -11.44 -2.27 -5.33
CA CYS A 201 -11.47 -3.63 -5.90
C CYS A 201 -12.40 -4.57 -5.14
N LEU A 202 -12.51 -4.42 -3.81
CA LEU A 202 -13.20 -5.38 -2.93
C LEU A 202 -14.37 -4.79 -2.16
N GLY A 203 -14.53 -3.46 -2.16
CA GLY A 203 -15.53 -2.74 -1.38
C GLY A 203 -15.01 -2.32 0.02
N GLU A 204 -15.83 -1.58 0.75
CA GLU A 204 -15.47 -0.97 2.05
C GLU A 204 -15.08 -1.98 3.13
N THR A 205 -15.53 -3.22 3.00
CA THR A 205 -15.24 -4.30 3.92
C THR A 205 -14.93 -5.57 3.13
N PHE A 206 -13.87 -6.27 3.48
CA PHE A 206 -13.46 -7.53 2.86
C PHE A 206 -12.95 -8.52 3.91
N ASP A 207 -12.69 -9.78 3.52
CA ASP A 207 -12.54 -10.88 4.48
C ASP A 207 -11.10 -11.03 5.00
N ILE A 208 -10.10 -10.83 4.15
CA ILE A 208 -8.70 -11.05 4.50
C ILE A 208 -7.86 -9.86 4.01
N HIS A 209 -7.14 -9.24 4.94
CA HIS A 209 -6.07 -8.29 4.66
C HIS A 209 -4.74 -8.93 4.98
N GLY A 210 -3.81 -8.91 4.02
CA GLY A 210 -2.50 -9.53 4.14
C GLY A 210 -1.36 -8.58 3.81
N GLY A 211 -0.20 -8.87 4.41
CA GLY A 211 1.03 -8.13 4.16
C GLY A 211 2.24 -8.88 4.70
N GLY A 212 3.43 -8.48 4.28
CA GLY A 212 4.68 -9.01 4.81
C GLY A 212 4.85 -8.71 6.31
N PRO A 213 5.61 -9.53 7.06
CA PRO A 213 5.84 -9.30 8.48
C PRO A 213 6.70 -8.05 8.78
N ASP A 214 7.25 -7.43 7.77
CA ASP A 214 7.98 -6.18 7.79
C ASP A 214 7.09 -4.93 7.60
N LEU A 215 5.77 -5.14 7.38
CA LEU A 215 4.80 -4.09 7.13
C LEU A 215 3.78 -3.87 8.29
N PRO A 216 4.09 -4.12 9.58
CA PRO A 216 3.07 -4.02 10.62
C PRO A 216 2.46 -2.63 10.72
N PHE A 217 3.28 -1.58 10.65
CA PHE A 217 2.83 -0.19 10.63
C PHE A 217 3.25 0.47 9.31
N PRO A 218 2.31 1.15 8.62
CA PRO A 218 0.88 1.26 8.89
C PRO A 218 0.00 0.23 8.16
N HIS A 219 0.56 -0.77 7.43
CA HIS A 219 -0.15 -1.63 6.50
C HIS A 219 -1.00 -2.75 7.11
N HIS A 220 -0.83 -3.08 8.40
CA HIS A 220 -1.61 -4.13 9.07
C HIS A 220 -2.82 -3.59 9.84
N GLU A 221 -3.15 -2.29 9.70
CA GLU A 221 -4.34 -1.65 10.27
C GLU A 221 -5.24 -0.96 9.21
#